data_e3286874d425e380cace32fa4925be52
#
_entry.id   e3286874d425e380cace32fa4925be52
#
_cell.length_a   1.000
_cell.length_b   1.000
_cell.length_c   1.000
_cell.angle_alpha   90.00
_cell.angle_beta   90.00
_cell.angle_gamma   90.00
#
_symmetry.space_group_name_H-M   'P 1'
#
loop_
_entity.id
_entity.type
_entity.pdbx_description
1 polymer ?
#
loop_
_entity_poly.entity_id
_entity_poly.type
_entity_poly.pdbx_seq_one_letter_code
_entity_poly.pdbx_strand_id
1 'polypeptide(L)'
;MLSLGPLAFTAPWMLLGVAILPVLWLLLRLMPPSPKRIRFPAIRLLFGLKGEETTPRSAPWWMTLLRLSIAALVIATAARPVLNPDWDLTGDGPIILVMDDGWAAAPEWQNRLDRAAALLQTADRANRPVHVILGAPPADGNPLEPHRLFSARDAQEVIAALTPKPWPVDRMAMTNAVQALQGENVRGDVFWFSNGLETKETVDFTNALSALGPMTVLTPDLSLGPMVIDPPARGDSALVVTLRRPAAQAEASVAVLAFGDDDRPLFRQEAVFAAGETETQATLTLPV
;
A
#
# COMPACT_ATOMS: atom_id res chain seq x y z
N MET A 1 -17.32 4.84 10.81
CA MET A 1 -15.95 5.35 10.60
C MET A 1 -16.01 6.72 9.96
N LEU A 2 -15.11 7.64 10.31
CA LEU A 2 -15.00 8.94 9.65
C LEU A 2 -13.71 8.93 8.84
N SER A 3 -13.80 9.04 7.52
CA SER A 3 -12.65 9.10 6.62
C SER A 3 -12.42 10.54 6.16
N LEU A 4 -11.18 11.00 6.27
CA LEU A 4 -10.70 12.30 5.82
C LEU A 4 -9.50 12.06 4.88
N GLY A 5 -9.79 11.74 3.61
CA GLY A 5 -8.76 11.36 2.64
C GLY A 5 -8.02 10.07 3.04
N PRO A 6 -6.67 10.06 3.11
CA PRO A 6 -5.89 8.86 3.46
C PRO A 6 -5.92 8.52 4.96
N LEU A 7 -6.59 9.35 5.80
CA LEU A 7 -6.75 9.14 7.23
C LEU A 7 -8.19 8.73 7.55
N ALA A 8 -8.36 7.58 8.17
CA ALA A 8 -9.62 7.16 8.77
C ALA A 8 -9.51 7.09 10.28
N PHE A 9 -10.60 7.38 10.98
CA PHE A 9 -10.69 7.28 12.43
C PHE A 9 -11.66 6.14 12.80
N THR A 10 -11.15 5.11 13.48
CA THR A 10 -11.97 3.96 13.88
C THR A 10 -12.89 4.28 15.06
N ALA A 11 -12.54 5.29 15.87
CA ALA A 11 -13.34 5.77 16.98
C ALA A 11 -13.65 7.29 16.84
N PRO A 12 -14.45 7.72 15.83
CA PRO A 12 -14.66 9.14 15.53
C PRO A 12 -15.33 9.91 16.65
N TRP A 13 -16.10 9.25 17.51
CA TRP A 13 -16.74 9.88 18.69
C TRP A 13 -15.71 10.43 19.70
N MET A 14 -14.47 9.90 19.73
CA MET A 14 -13.39 10.43 20.55
C MET A 14 -12.96 11.84 20.09
N LEU A 15 -13.16 12.18 18.82
CA LEU A 15 -12.87 13.53 18.31
C LEU A 15 -13.80 14.60 18.92
N LEU A 16 -14.94 14.23 19.49
CA LEU A 16 -15.78 15.15 20.26
C LEU A 16 -15.00 15.74 21.46
N GLY A 17 -13.97 15.04 21.94
CA GLY A 17 -13.05 15.54 22.95
C GLY A 17 -12.34 16.83 22.53
N VAL A 18 -12.23 17.13 21.25
CA VAL A 18 -11.66 18.41 20.76
C VAL A 18 -12.49 19.60 21.23
N ALA A 19 -13.80 19.44 21.42
CA ALA A 19 -14.68 20.47 21.95
C ALA A 19 -14.35 20.86 23.41
N ILE A 20 -13.59 20.03 24.12
CA ILE A 20 -13.14 20.31 25.50
C ILE A 20 -11.91 21.23 25.48
N LEU A 21 -11.13 21.28 24.39
CA LEU A 21 -9.92 22.11 24.33
C LEU A 21 -10.15 23.61 24.55
N PRO A 22 -11.19 24.26 24.00
CA PRO A 22 -11.50 25.68 24.31
C PRO A 22 -11.81 25.91 25.78
N VAL A 23 -12.55 24.97 26.40
CA VAL A 23 -12.88 25.05 27.85
C VAL A 23 -11.61 24.88 28.67
N LEU A 24 -10.77 23.92 28.32
CA LEU A 24 -9.48 23.72 28.98
C LEU A 24 -8.56 24.94 28.82
N TRP A 25 -8.53 25.54 27.64
CA TRP A 25 -7.78 26.78 27.39
C TRP A 25 -8.28 27.92 28.30
N LEU A 26 -9.60 28.08 28.42
CA LEU A 26 -10.20 29.11 29.29
C LEU A 26 -9.83 28.89 30.76
N LEU A 27 -9.93 27.63 31.23
CA LEU A 27 -9.56 27.25 32.60
C LEU A 27 -8.08 27.51 32.89
N LEU A 28 -7.20 27.12 31.97
CA LEU A 28 -5.75 27.34 32.10
C LEU A 28 -5.37 28.84 32.09
N ARG A 29 -6.16 29.66 31.39
CA ARG A 29 -5.96 31.12 31.35
C ARG A 29 -6.40 31.77 32.63
N LEU A 30 -7.43 31.25 33.32
CA LEU A 30 -8.01 31.79 34.54
C LEU A 30 -7.25 31.38 35.83
N MET A 31 -6.42 30.32 35.76
CA MET A 31 -5.63 29.86 36.90
C MET A 31 -4.33 30.68 37.01
N PRO A 32 -4.19 31.60 37.95
CA PRO A 32 -2.92 32.27 38.20
C PRO A 32 -1.90 31.27 38.77
N PRO A 33 -0.62 31.37 38.40
CA PRO A 33 0.43 30.55 39.00
C PRO A 33 0.48 30.76 40.50
N SER A 34 0.56 29.66 41.26
CA SER A 34 0.65 29.71 42.72
C SER A 34 1.85 30.55 43.15
N PRO A 35 1.68 31.55 44.03
CA PRO A 35 2.79 32.39 44.50
C PRO A 35 3.79 31.52 45.26
N LYS A 36 5.04 31.48 44.80
CA LYS A 36 6.13 30.86 45.55
C LYS A 36 6.43 31.71 46.77
N ARG A 37 6.04 31.28 47.98
CA ARG A 37 6.46 31.88 49.21
C ARG A 37 7.94 31.61 49.47
N ILE A 38 8.79 32.56 49.17
CA ILE A 38 10.19 32.53 49.56
C ILE A 38 10.27 33.20 50.94
N ARG A 39 10.62 32.46 51.99
CA ARG A 39 10.92 33.06 53.30
C ARG A 39 12.28 33.73 53.21
N PHE A 40 12.26 35.06 53.20
CA PHE A 40 13.49 35.84 53.23
C PHE A 40 13.78 36.27 54.67
N PRO A 41 14.87 35.82 55.29
CA PRO A 41 15.14 36.11 56.71
C PRO A 41 15.50 37.57 57.03
N ALA A 42 15.81 38.39 56.03
CA ALA A 42 16.29 39.75 56.17
C ALA A 42 15.27 40.82 55.84
N ILE A 43 13.99 40.58 56.10
CA ILE A 43 12.87 41.46 55.78
C ILE A 43 12.97 42.88 56.49
N ARG A 44 13.78 42.95 57.57
CA ARG A 44 13.99 44.24 58.34
C ARG A 44 14.85 45.27 57.61
N LEU A 45 15.61 44.88 56.57
CA LEU A 45 16.50 45.78 55.82
C LEU A 45 15.84 46.45 54.61
N LEU A 46 14.59 46.05 54.29
CA LEU A 46 13.88 46.47 53.06
C LEU A 46 12.74 47.48 53.34
N PHE A 47 12.66 48.08 54.55
CA PHE A 47 11.73 49.15 54.82
C PHE A 47 12.17 50.41 54.05
N GLY A 48 11.59 50.64 52.87
CA GLY A 48 11.80 51.84 52.05
C GLY A 48 11.94 51.60 50.55
N LEU A 49 12.13 50.37 50.07
CA LEU A 49 12.11 50.11 48.68
C LEU A 49 10.72 49.64 48.22
N LYS A 50 10.02 50.53 47.51
CA LYS A 50 8.82 50.12 46.73
C LYS A 50 9.31 49.18 45.60
N GLY A 51 9.36 47.89 45.91
CA GLY A 51 9.49 46.87 44.85
C GLY A 51 8.20 46.82 44.04
N GLU A 52 8.25 47.24 42.79
CA GLU A 52 7.23 46.83 41.82
C GLU A 52 7.33 45.33 41.72
N GLU A 53 6.50 44.61 42.46
CA GLU A 53 6.31 43.17 42.25
C GLU A 53 5.62 42.97 40.90
N THR A 54 6.40 42.90 39.84
CA THR A 54 5.96 42.38 38.58
C THR A 54 5.84 40.85 38.68
N THR A 55 4.85 40.38 39.42
CA THR A 55 4.42 38.98 39.35
C THR A 55 3.83 38.78 37.97
N PRO A 56 4.40 37.92 37.14
CA PRO A 56 3.80 37.62 35.83
C PRO A 56 2.40 37.07 36.08
N ARG A 57 1.37 37.85 35.80
CA ARG A 57 -0.05 37.50 36.04
C ARG A 57 -0.55 36.37 35.15
N SER A 58 0.24 35.86 34.25
CA SER A 58 -0.16 34.80 33.34
C SER A 58 0.99 33.85 33.08
N ALA A 59 0.67 32.55 32.97
CA ALA A 59 1.62 31.56 32.51
C ALA A 59 2.11 31.93 31.09
N PRO A 60 3.39 31.66 30.73
CA PRO A 60 3.89 31.90 29.38
C PRO A 60 2.99 31.21 28.37
N TRP A 61 2.60 31.93 27.32
CA TRP A 61 1.65 31.45 26.30
C TRP A 61 2.08 30.12 25.68
N TRP A 62 3.38 29.90 25.53
CA TRP A 62 3.94 28.65 24.98
C TRP A 62 3.66 27.44 25.89
N MET A 63 3.61 27.63 27.21
CA MET A 63 3.31 26.55 28.16
C MET A 63 1.83 26.14 28.10
N THR A 64 0.94 27.10 27.87
CA THR A 64 -0.48 26.81 27.60
C THR A 64 -0.66 26.10 26.29
N LEU A 65 0.06 26.53 25.24
CA LEU A 65 0.07 25.89 23.94
C LEU A 65 0.60 24.44 24.02
N LEU A 66 1.68 24.19 24.75
CA LEU A 66 2.22 22.86 24.99
C LEU A 66 1.19 21.93 25.66
N ARG A 67 0.51 22.39 26.67
CA ARG A 67 -0.53 21.60 27.37
C ARG A 67 -1.71 21.29 26.47
N LEU A 68 -2.16 22.23 25.67
CA LEU A 68 -3.22 22.01 24.68
C LEU A 68 -2.77 21.04 23.58
N SER A 69 -1.53 21.12 23.12
CA SER A 69 -0.98 20.19 22.13
C SER A 69 -0.90 18.76 22.67
N ILE A 70 -0.51 18.57 23.93
CA ILE A 70 -0.51 17.26 24.59
C ILE A 70 -1.94 16.71 24.67
N ALA A 71 -2.90 17.53 25.10
CA ALA A 71 -4.30 17.12 25.16
C ALA A 71 -4.86 16.75 23.77
N ALA A 72 -4.55 17.55 22.75
CA ALA A 72 -4.94 17.27 21.36
C ALA A 72 -4.34 15.95 20.84
N LEU A 73 -3.06 15.69 21.13
CA LEU A 73 -2.37 14.44 20.78
C LEU A 73 -3.01 13.23 21.47
N VAL A 74 -3.37 13.34 22.73
CA VAL A 74 -4.07 12.27 23.47
C VAL A 74 -5.43 11.97 22.83
N ILE A 75 -6.19 13.00 22.49
CA ILE A 75 -7.49 12.86 21.81
C ILE A 75 -7.30 12.21 20.43
N ALA A 76 -6.30 12.67 19.65
CA ALA A 76 -6.00 12.12 18.35
C ALA A 76 -5.61 10.63 18.43
N THR A 77 -4.77 10.27 19.40
CA THR A 77 -4.38 8.85 19.63
C THR A 77 -5.59 8.00 20.07
N ALA A 78 -6.45 8.53 20.93
CA ALA A 78 -7.67 7.85 21.37
C ALA A 78 -8.67 7.63 20.22
N ALA A 79 -8.68 8.51 19.22
CA ALA A 79 -9.50 8.38 18.02
C ALA A 79 -9.01 7.25 17.07
N ARG A 80 -7.85 6.64 17.35
CA ARG A 80 -7.23 5.56 16.58
C ARG A 80 -7.18 5.88 15.09
N PRO A 81 -6.31 6.82 14.67
CA PRO A 81 -6.12 7.12 13.27
C PRO A 81 -5.52 5.91 12.55
N VAL A 82 -6.07 5.55 11.40
CA VAL A 82 -5.56 4.53 10.50
C VAL A 82 -5.16 5.22 9.20
N LEU A 83 -3.93 5.00 8.78
CA LEU A 83 -3.43 5.40 7.48
C LEU A 83 -3.85 4.33 6.45
N ASN A 84 -4.40 4.72 5.35
CA ASN A 84 -5.14 3.95 4.36
C ASN A 84 -6.54 3.57 4.87
N PRO A 85 -7.59 4.29 4.44
CA PRO A 85 -8.95 3.96 4.81
C PRO A 85 -9.31 2.57 4.31
N ASP A 86 -10.18 1.93 5.07
CA ASP A 86 -10.76 0.64 4.75
C ASP A 86 -11.21 0.58 3.29
N TRP A 87 -11.01 -0.57 2.68
CA TRP A 87 -11.58 -0.89 1.39
C TRP A 87 -13.10 -0.72 1.44
N ASP A 88 -13.65 -0.08 0.42
CA ASP A 88 -15.11 0.08 0.31
C ASP A 88 -15.72 -1.27 -0.08
N LEU A 89 -16.24 -1.96 0.93
CA LEU A 89 -16.92 -3.24 0.76
C LEU A 89 -18.39 -2.95 0.57
N THR A 90 -18.91 -3.25 -0.63
CA THR A 90 -20.27 -2.82 -1.05
C THR A 90 -21.37 -3.79 -0.66
N GLY A 91 -21.08 -5.04 -0.30
CA GLY A 91 -22.07 -6.06 0.00
C GLY A 91 -21.79 -6.83 1.29
N ASP A 92 -22.69 -7.74 1.63
CA ASP A 92 -22.56 -8.66 2.77
C ASP A 92 -22.02 -10.05 2.37
N GLY A 93 -21.82 -10.30 1.07
CA GLY A 93 -21.30 -11.56 0.53
C GLY A 93 -19.81 -11.78 0.85
N PRO A 94 -19.24 -12.92 0.44
CA PRO A 94 -17.81 -13.19 0.59
C PRO A 94 -16.97 -12.17 -0.19
N ILE A 95 -15.70 -12.06 0.17
CA ILE A 95 -14.68 -11.39 -0.64
C ILE A 95 -14.09 -12.41 -1.60
N ILE A 96 -13.93 -12.03 -2.85
CA ILE A 96 -13.26 -12.85 -3.87
C ILE A 96 -11.93 -12.19 -4.18
N LEU A 97 -10.87 -12.69 -3.55
CA LEU A 97 -9.51 -12.21 -3.73
C LEU A 97 -8.83 -12.99 -4.85
N VAL A 98 -8.52 -12.31 -5.92
CA VAL A 98 -7.79 -12.87 -7.07
C VAL A 98 -6.41 -12.26 -7.12
N MET A 99 -5.37 -13.08 -7.14
CA MET A 99 -4.00 -12.60 -7.14
C MET A 99 -3.18 -13.21 -8.27
N ASP A 100 -2.64 -12.33 -9.12
CA ASP A 100 -1.62 -12.70 -10.07
C ASP A 100 -0.27 -12.83 -9.36
N ASP A 101 0.19 -14.03 -9.14
CA ASP A 101 1.40 -14.38 -8.41
C ASP A 101 2.52 -14.95 -9.31
N GLY A 102 2.46 -14.68 -10.62
CA GLY A 102 3.53 -15.02 -11.57
C GLY A 102 4.66 -13.99 -11.57
N TRP A 103 5.68 -14.24 -12.41
CA TRP A 103 6.92 -13.45 -12.49
C TRP A 103 6.70 -11.95 -12.68
N ALA A 104 5.69 -11.55 -13.44
CA ALA A 104 5.39 -10.17 -13.73
C ALA A 104 4.88 -9.37 -12.49
N ALA A 105 4.49 -10.05 -11.43
CA ALA A 105 4.09 -9.45 -10.17
C ALA A 105 5.28 -9.13 -9.24
N ALA A 106 6.47 -9.66 -9.53
CA ALA A 106 7.64 -9.58 -8.66
C ALA A 106 8.10 -8.14 -8.32
N PRO A 107 8.11 -7.15 -9.25
CA PRO A 107 8.63 -5.83 -8.96
C PRO A 107 7.90 -5.10 -7.83
N GLU A 108 6.60 -5.31 -7.69
CA GLU A 108 5.76 -4.67 -6.67
C GLU A 108 5.20 -5.65 -5.64
N TRP A 109 5.85 -6.79 -5.46
CA TRP A 109 5.31 -7.87 -4.65
C TRP A 109 4.95 -7.45 -3.23
N GLN A 110 5.85 -6.75 -2.54
CA GLN A 110 5.61 -6.32 -1.17
C GLN A 110 4.41 -5.36 -1.07
N ASN A 111 4.32 -4.40 -1.99
CA ASN A 111 3.19 -3.48 -2.05
C ASN A 111 1.84 -4.22 -2.26
N ARG A 112 1.84 -5.30 -3.08
CA ARG A 112 0.67 -6.16 -3.26
C ARG A 112 0.27 -6.88 -1.98
N LEU A 113 1.25 -7.46 -1.27
CA LEU A 113 1.00 -8.14 0.00
C LEU A 113 0.44 -7.17 1.04
N ASP A 114 1.01 -5.96 1.15
CA ASP A 114 0.56 -4.95 2.10
C ASP A 114 -0.89 -4.49 1.80
N ARG A 115 -1.22 -4.29 0.52
CA ARG A 115 -2.58 -3.94 0.09
C ARG A 115 -3.58 -5.08 0.29
N ALA A 116 -3.18 -6.32 -0.01
CA ALA A 116 -4.00 -7.50 0.24
C ALA A 116 -4.24 -7.71 1.74
N ALA A 117 -3.20 -7.54 2.58
CA ALA A 117 -3.32 -7.61 4.02
C ALA A 117 -4.31 -6.55 4.57
N ALA A 118 -4.27 -5.31 4.07
CA ALA A 118 -5.22 -4.27 4.45
C ALA A 118 -6.67 -4.62 4.05
N LEU A 119 -6.87 -5.20 2.86
CA LEU A 119 -8.17 -5.71 2.42
C LEU A 119 -8.68 -6.80 3.36
N LEU A 120 -7.83 -7.79 3.66
CA LEU A 120 -8.18 -8.92 4.51
C LEU A 120 -8.46 -8.50 5.96
N GLN A 121 -7.75 -7.48 6.48
CA GLN A 121 -8.08 -6.87 7.77
C GLN A 121 -9.46 -6.22 7.77
N THR A 122 -9.86 -5.59 6.67
CA THR A 122 -11.19 -5.01 6.52
C THR A 122 -12.26 -6.11 6.46
N ALA A 123 -11.98 -7.20 5.72
CA ALA A 123 -12.84 -8.37 5.66
C ALA A 123 -13.01 -9.05 7.03
N ASP A 124 -11.93 -9.19 7.82
CA ASP A 124 -11.97 -9.76 9.19
C ASP A 124 -12.85 -8.91 10.12
N ARG A 125 -12.70 -7.57 10.06
CA ARG A 125 -13.56 -6.65 10.83
C ARG A 125 -15.05 -6.73 10.44
N ALA A 126 -15.32 -6.97 9.16
CA ALA A 126 -16.66 -7.17 8.62
C ALA A 126 -17.16 -8.61 8.81
N ASN A 127 -16.35 -9.52 9.36
CA ASN A 127 -16.62 -10.95 9.53
C ASN A 127 -17.04 -11.62 8.21
N ARG A 128 -16.37 -11.24 7.09
CA ARG A 128 -16.66 -11.77 5.75
C ARG A 128 -15.67 -12.87 5.40
N PRO A 129 -16.12 -14.03 4.92
CA PRO A 129 -15.23 -15.08 4.42
C PRO A 129 -14.61 -14.65 3.08
N VAL A 130 -13.49 -15.27 2.75
CA VAL A 130 -12.66 -14.90 1.59
C VAL A 130 -12.42 -16.11 0.70
N HIS A 131 -12.80 -16.03 -0.57
CA HIS A 131 -12.34 -16.96 -1.59
C HIS A 131 -11.04 -16.46 -2.18
N VAL A 132 -10.00 -17.29 -2.19
CA VAL A 132 -8.69 -16.94 -2.74
C VAL A 132 -8.49 -17.72 -4.04
N ILE A 133 -8.18 -17.00 -5.12
CA ILE A 133 -7.79 -17.56 -6.42
C ILE A 133 -6.37 -17.06 -6.73
N LEU A 134 -5.43 -17.99 -6.87
CA LEU A 134 -4.05 -17.70 -7.29
C LEU A 134 -3.91 -17.91 -8.79
N GLY A 135 -3.01 -17.17 -9.44
CA GLY A 135 -2.88 -17.17 -10.89
C GLY A 135 -1.84 -18.14 -11.43
N ALA A 136 -0.75 -18.36 -10.71
CA ALA A 136 0.35 -19.17 -11.21
C ALA A 136 0.29 -20.60 -10.67
N PRO A 137 0.46 -21.63 -11.54
CA PRO A 137 0.46 -23.02 -11.13
C PRO A 137 1.49 -23.30 -10.02
N PRO A 138 1.27 -24.27 -9.15
CA PRO A 138 2.24 -24.64 -8.14
C PRO A 138 3.49 -25.31 -8.77
N ALA A 139 4.61 -25.27 -8.03
CA ALA A 139 5.90 -25.79 -8.53
C ALA A 139 5.97 -27.31 -8.68
N ASP A 140 5.07 -28.02 -8.03
CA ASP A 140 4.98 -29.49 -8.05
C ASP A 140 4.33 -30.06 -9.33
N GLY A 141 3.91 -29.18 -10.26
CA GLY A 141 3.25 -29.56 -11.49
C GLY A 141 1.78 -29.96 -11.34
N ASN A 142 1.22 -29.82 -10.15
CA ASN A 142 -0.21 -30.04 -9.94
C ASN A 142 -1.03 -28.95 -10.66
N PRO A 143 -2.27 -29.23 -11.06
CA PRO A 143 -3.15 -28.22 -11.60
C PRO A 143 -3.43 -27.14 -10.57
N LEU A 144 -3.69 -25.92 -11.06
CA LEU A 144 -4.12 -24.83 -10.20
C LEU A 144 -5.39 -25.22 -9.45
N GLU A 145 -5.37 -25.09 -8.12
CA GLU A 145 -6.59 -25.32 -7.34
C GLU A 145 -7.64 -24.27 -7.73
N PRO A 146 -8.91 -24.69 -7.92
CA PRO A 146 -9.92 -23.78 -8.45
C PRO A 146 -10.09 -22.53 -7.56
N HIS A 147 -10.31 -22.73 -6.30
CA HIS A 147 -10.39 -21.68 -5.28
C HIS A 147 -10.38 -22.31 -3.89
N ARG A 148 -10.02 -21.50 -2.89
CA ARG A 148 -10.12 -21.91 -1.48
C ARG A 148 -10.92 -20.89 -0.70
N LEU A 149 -11.85 -21.37 0.12
CA LEU A 149 -12.58 -20.55 1.07
C LEU A 149 -11.84 -20.52 2.41
N PHE A 150 -11.58 -19.32 2.90
CA PHE A 150 -10.89 -19.07 4.16
C PHE A 150 -11.71 -18.15 5.06
N SER A 151 -11.46 -18.19 6.37
CA SER A 151 -11.69 -16.99 7.18
C SER A 151 -10.72 -15.89 6.71
N ALA A 152 -11.08 -14.63 6.90
CA ALA A 152 -10.19 -13.54 6.48
C ALA A 152 -8.82 -13.60 7.19
N ARG A 153 -8.76 -14.12 8.41
CA ARG A 153 -7.52 -14.33 9.16
C ARG A 153 -6.65 -15.43 8.57
N ASP A 154 -7.23 -16.59 8.24
CA ASP A 154 -6.47 -17.68 7.61
C ASP A 154 -5.99 -17.26 6.22
N ALA A 155 -6.80 -16.49 5.47
CA ALA A 155 -6.39 -15.91 4.19
C ALA A 155 -5.18 -14.97 4.34
N GLN A 156 -5.09 -14.19 5.43
CA GLN A 156 -3.92 -13.35 5.71
C GLN A 156 -2.63 -14.18 5.85
N GLU A 157 -2.68 -15.29 6.57
CA GLU A 157 -1.51 -16.17 6.74
C GLU A 157 -1.09 -16.78 5.41
N VAL A 158 -2.04 -17.25 4.62
CA VAL A 158 -1.77 -17.81 3.28
C VAL A 158 -1.14 -16.76 2.35
N ILE A 159 -1.74 -15.56 2.27
CA ILE A 159 -1.24 -14.49 1.40
C ILE A 159 0.14 -13.99 1.85
N ALA A 160 0.38 -13.86 3.15
CA ALA A 160 1.68 -13.44 3.67
C ALA A 160 2.83 -14.41 3.36
N ALA A 161 2.52 -15.70 3.18
CA ALA A 161 3.49 -16.74 2.85
C ALA A 161 3.77 -16.86 1.33
N LEU A 162 2.99 -16.15 0.48
CA LEU A 162 3.16 -16.23 -0.96
C LEU A 162 4.45 -15.54 -1.43
N THR A 163 5.05 -16.13 -2.46
CA THR A 163 6.17 -15.55 -3.20
C THR A 163 5.84 -15.56 -4.69
N PRO A 164 6.32 -14.58 -5.47
CA PRO A 164 6.08 -14.57 -6.91
C PRO A 164 6.77 -15.76 -7.57
N LYS A 165 6.05 -16.44 -8.43
CA LYS A 165 6.58 -17.61 -9.14
C LYS A 165 7.29 -17.18 -10.42
N PRO A 166 8.36 -17.88 -10.85
CA PRO A 166 9.15 -17.49 -12.02
C PRO A 166 8.49 -17.80 -13.37
N TRP A 167 7.24 -18.26 -13.38
CA TRP A 167 6.46 -18.53 -14.59
C TRP A 167 5.19 -17.66 -14.66
N PRO A 168 4.53 -17.58 -15.82
CA PRO A 168 3.33 -16.79 -16.01
C PRO A 168 2.13 -17.36 -15.27
N VAL A 169 1.10 -16.53 -15.11
CA VAL A 169 -0.22 -16.94 -14.63
C VAL A 169 -0.96 -17.75 -15.73
N ASP A 170 -1.78 -18.70 -15.31
CA ASP A 170 -2.67 -19.48 -16.18
C ASP A 170 -4.08 -18.88 -16.15
N ARG A 171 -4.37 -17.98 -17.10
CA ARG A 171 -5.68 -17.32 -17.20
C ARG A 171 -6.81 -18.28 -17.47
N MET A 172 -6.55 -19.39 -18.18
CA MET A 172 -7.58 -20.39 -18.46
C MET A 172 -7.97 -21.14 -17.18
N ALA A 173 -6.98 -21.57 -16.41
CA ALA A 173 -7.23 -22.21 -15.12
C ALA A 173 -7.93 -21.26 -14.12
N MET A 174 -7.54 -19.98 -14.10
CA MET A 174 -8.23 -18.96 -13.29
C MET A 174 -9.68 -18.78 -13.73
N THR A 175 -9.96 -18.75 -15.04
CA THR A 175 -11.33 -18.65 -15.55
C THR A 175 -12.17 -19.84 -15.12
N ASN A 176 -11.62 -21.06 -15.17
CA ASN A 176 -12.29 -22.25 -14.69
C ASN A 176 -12.61 -22.17 -13.17
N ALA A 177 -11.68 -21.64 -12.37
CA ALA A 177 -11.89 -21.41 -10.95
C ALA A 177 -13.05 -20.42 -10.68
N VAL A 178 -13.12 -19.35 -11.46
CA VAL A 178 -14.21 -18.38 -11.40
C VAL A 178 -15.55 -18.99 -11.80
N GLN A 179 -15.56 -19.80 -12.85
CA GLN A 179 -16.77 -20.52 -13.30
C GLN A 179 -17.25 -21.53 -12.27
N ALA A 180 -16.34 -22.18 -11.53
CA ALA A 180 -16.72 -23.04 -10.42
C ALA A 180 -17.47 -22.27 -9.32
N LEU A 181 -16.98 -21.08 -8.93
CA LEU A 181 -17.67 -20.17 -8.00
C LEU A 181 -19.05 -19.75 -8.52
N GLN A 182 -19.17 -19.46 -9.82
CA GLN A 182 -20.46 -19.16 -10.44
C GLN A 182 -21.43 -20.34 -10.35
N GLY A 183 -20.94 -21.55 -10.58
CA GLY A 183 -21.72 -22.82 -10.44
C GLY A 183 -22.21 -23.04 -9.01
N GLU A 184 -21.48 -22.62 -8.01
CA GLU A 184 -21.86 -22.62 -6.59
C GLU A 184 -22.74 -21.44 -6.19
N ASN A 185 -23.15 -20.59 -7.14
CA ASN A 185 -23.90 -19.34 -6.91
C ASN A 185 -23.22 -18.36 -5.94
N VAL A 186 -21.91 -18.38 -5.85
CA VAL A 186 -21.15 -17.43 -5.05
C VAL A 186 -21.26 -16.03 -5.70
N ARG A 187 -21.63 -15.05 -4.88
CA ARG A 187 -21.66 -13.63 -5.26
C ARG A 187 -21.00 -12.83 -4.15
N GLY A 188 -20.15 -11.86 -4.53
CA GLY A 188 -19.42 -11.05 -3.56
C GLY A 188 -18.61 -9.93 -4.21
N ASP A 189 -17.87 -9.19 -3.40
CA ASP A 189 -16.98 -8.16 -3.90
C ASP A 189 -15.69 -8.80 -4.42
N VAL A 190 -15.36 -8.51 -5.67
CA VAL A 190 -14.19 -9.06 -6.37
C VAL A 190 -13.03 -8.06 -6.30
N PHE A 191 -11.89 -8.50 -5.81
CA PHE A 191 -10.65 -7.73 -5.79
C PHE A 191 -9.57 -8.48 -6.57
N TRP A 192 -9.23 -7.96 -7.74
CA TRP A 192 -8.23 -8.56 -8.59
C TRP A 192 -6.91 -7.77 -8.55
N PHE A 193 -5.89 -8.36 -7.95
CA PHE A 193 -4.51 -7.87 -7.97
C PHE A 193 -3.85 -8.29 -9.29
N SER A 194 -4.09 -7.53 -10.34
CA SER A 194 -3.61 -7.80 -11.68
C SER A 194 -2.11 -7.53 -11.81
N ASN A 195 -1.40 -8.32 -12.60
CA ASN A 195 0.00 -8.06 -12.97
C ASN A 195 0.17 -7.04 -14.11
N GLY A 196 -0.94 -6.53 -14.67
CA GLY A 196 -0.95 -5.56 -15.75
C GLY A 196 -0.69 -6.13 -17.13
N LEU A 197 -0.44 -7.43 -17.27
CA LEU A 197 -0.24 -8.06 -18.58
C LEU A 197 -1.55 -8.56 -19.16
N GLU A 198 -1.81 -8.17 -20.39
CA GLU A 198 -2.94 -8.65 -21.18
C GLU A 198 -2.56 -9.92 -21.94
N THR A 199 -3.47 -10.90 -21.92
CA THR A 199 -3.40 -12.14 -22.67
C THR A 199 -4.67 -12.29 -23.50
N LYS A 200 -4.72 -13.29 -24.40
CA LYS A 200 -5.92 -13.55 -25.22
C LYS A 200 -7.15 -13.86 -24.36
N GLU A 201 -6.93 -14.46 -23.21
CA GLU A 201 -7.97 -14.92 -22.29
C GLU A 201 -8.40 -13.84 -21.31
N THR A 202 -7.73 -12.65 -21.26
CA THR A 202 -7.99 -11.60 -20.27
C THR A 202 -9.41 -11.08 -20.35
N VAL A 203 -9.97 -10.94 -21.55
CA VAL A 203 -11.33 -10.42 -21.73
C VAL A 203 -12.36 -11.41 -21.17
N ASP A 204 -12.24 -12.68 -21.49
CA ASP A 204 -13.14 -13.73 -21.00
C ASP A 204 -13.04 -13.86 -19.48
N PHE A 205 -11.83 -13.82 -18.94
CA PHE A 205 -11.58 -13.83 -17.51
C PHE A 205 -12.22 -12.65 -16.80
N THR A 206 -12.07 -11.43 -17.33
CA THR A 206 -12.67 -10.21 -16.77
C THR A 206 -14.20 -10.28 -16.79
N ASN A 207 -14.78 -10.79 -17.89
CA ASN A 207 -16.22 -10.99 -17.98
C ASN A 207 -16.72 -12.01 -16.95
N ALA A 208 -15.99 -13.10 -16.76
CA ALA A 208 -16.31 -14.10 -15.75
C ALA A 208 -16.25 -13.53 -14.33
N LEU A 209 -15.22 -12.73 -14.00
CA LEU A 209 -15.09 -12.08 -12.70
C LEU A 209 -16.23 -11.09 -12.42
N SER A 210 -16.53 -10.23 -13.39
CA SER A 210 -17.59 -9.21 -13.23
C SER A 210 -19.00 -9.81 -13.04
N ALA A 211 -19.21 -11.05 -13.48
CA ALA A 211 -20.44 -11.77 -13.23
C ALA A 211 -20.60 -12.24 -11.76
N LEU A 212 -19.54 -12.26 -10.96
CA LEU A 212 -19.59 -12.60 -9.53
C LEU A 212 -20.05 -11.42 -8.66
N GLY A 213 -19.85 -10.18 -9.10
CA GLY A 213 -20.28 -8.97 -8.38
C GLY A 213 -19.44 -7.73 -8.71
N PRO A 214 -19.54 -6.69 -7.88
CA PRO A 214 -18.72 -5.50 -8.02
C PRO A 214 -17.24 -5.85 -8.04
N MET A 215 -16.51 -5.36 -9.05
CA MET A 215 -15.11 -5.70 -9.26
C MET A 215 -14.20 -4.47 -9.14
N THR A 216 -13.17 -4.61 -8.33
CA THR A 216 -12.07 -3.65 -8.22
C THR A 216 -10.79 -4.28 -8.73
N VAL A 217 -10.21 -3.69 -9.78
CA VAL A 217 -8.93 -4.14 -10.35
C VAL A 217 -7.80 -3.27 -9.82
N LEU A 218 -6.82 -3.89 -9.21
CA LEU A 218 -5.61 -3.26 -8.72
C LEU A 218 -4.49 -3.54 -9.71
N THR A 219 -4.14 -2.56 -10.49
CA THR A 219 -3.01 -2.65 -11.42
C THR A 219 -1.72 -2.17 -10.76
N PRO A 220 -0.55 -2.71 -11.14
CA PRO A 220 0.74 -2.18 -10.72
C PRO A 220 0.94 -0.75 -11.24
N ASP A 221 1.86 -0.02 -10.62
CA ASP A 221 2.40 1.17 -11.25
C ASP A 221 3.14 0.74 -12.53
N LEU A 222 2.58 1.09 -13.68
CA LEU A 222 3.13 0.71 -14.98
C LEU A 222 4.52 1.31 -15.23
N SER A 223 4.93 2.35 -14.46
CA SER A 223 6.29 2.88 -14.52
C SER A 223 7.34 1.90 -13.97
N LEU A 224 6.91 1.01 -13.07
CA LEU A 224 7.70 -0.08 -12.49
C LEU A 224 7.32 -1.44 -13.09
N GLY A 225 6.51 -1.43 -14.15
CA GLY A 225 6.00 -2.63 -14.80
C GLY A 225 7.11 -3.52 -15.36
N PRO A 226 6.80 -4.80 -15.62
CA PRO A 226 7.77 -5.74 -16.18
C PRO A 226 8.22 -5.28 -17.57
N MET A 227 9.51 -5.33 -17.81
CA MET A 227 10.10 -5.12 -19.14
C MET A 227 10.34 -6.48 -19.81
N VAL A 228 10.15 -6.50 -21.11
CA VAL A 228 10.37 -7.70 -21.92
C VAL A 228 11.54 -7.44 -22.85
N ILE A 229 12.37 -8.43 -23.00
CA ILE A 229 13.44 -8.49 -23.99
C ILE A 229 12.97 -9.39 -25.12
N ASP A 230 12.86 -8.84 -26.33
CA ASP A 230 12.60 -9.64 -27.52
C ASP A 230 13.81 -10.54 -27.83
N PRO A 231 13.61 -11.69 -28.50
CA PRO A 231 14.73 -12.49 -28.94
C PRO A 231 15.75 -11.64 -29.71
N PRO A 232 17.04 -11.68 -29.33
CA PRO A 232 18.03 -10.81 -29.94
C PRO A 232 18.25 -11.12 -31.40
N ALA A 233 18.29 -10.08 -32.23
CA ALA A 233 18.68 -10.23 -33.65
C ALA A 233 20.20 -10.24 -33.77
N ARG A 234 20.75 -11.25 -34.44
CA ARG A 234 22.16 -11.35 -34.76
C ARG A 234 22.49 -10.51 -36.00
N GLY A 235 23.35 -9.51 -35.83
CA GLY A 235 24.10 -8.88 -36.92
C GLY A 235 25.48 -9.52 -37.07
N ASP A 236 26.22 -9.11 -38.10
CA ASP A 236 27.54 -9.69 -38.42
C ASP A 236 28.58 -9.48 -37.31
N SER A 237 28.50 -8.43 -36.53
CA SER A 237 29.44 -8.10 -35.42
C SER A 237 28.74 -7.50 -34.19
N ALA A 238 27.42 -7.51 -34.15
CA ALA A 238 26.64 -6.93 -33.05
C ALA A 238 25.37 -7.72 -32.78
N LEU A 239 24.96 -7.72 -31.51
CA LEU A 239 23.69 -8.26 -31.05
C LEU A 239 22.75 -7.08 -30.80
N VAL A 240 21.65 -6.99 -31.51
CA VAL A 240 20.64 -5.96 -31.31
C VAL A 240 19.54 -6.55 -30.42
N VAL A 241 19.34 -5.92 -29.28
CA VAL A 241 18.35 -6.30 -28.28
C VAL A 241 17.25 -5.25 -28.26
N THR A 242 16.02 -5.66 -28.51
CA THR A 242 14.85 -4.79 -28.41
C THR A 242 14.20 -5.00 -27.04
N LEU A 243 13.99 -3.91 -26.32
CA LEU A 243 13.32 -3.90 -25.03
C LEU A 243 11.95 -3.24 -25.19
N ARG A 244 10.95 -3.81 -24.52
CA ARG A 244 9.58 -3.27 -24.48
C ARG A 244 9.11 -3.09 -23.05
N ARG A 245 8.32 -2.03 -22.83
CA ARG A 245 7.61 -1.76 -21.58
C ARG A 245 6.11 -1.57 -21.83
N PRO A 246 5.23 -1.91 -20.84
CA PRO A 246 3.78 -1.94 -21.06
C PRO A 246 3.14 -0.55 -21.23
N ALA A 247 3.79 0.51 -20.78
CA ALA A 247 3.22 1.86 -20.85
C ALA A 247 4.27 2.90 -21.20
N ALA A 248 3.84 3.85 -22.02
CA ALA A 248 4.60 5.03 -22.39
C ALA A 248 4.54 6.08 -21.26
N GLN A 249 5.61 6.22 -20.49
CA GLN A 249 5.68 7.16 -19.36
C GLN A 249 6.94 8.02 -19.43
N ALA A 250 7.45 8.43 -18.28
CA ALA A 250 8.67 9.20 -18.18
C ALA A 250 9.88 8.50 -18.84
N GLU A 251 10.90 9.27 -19.18
CA GLU A 251 12.19 8.74 -19.59
C GLU A 251 12.73 7.75 -18.54
N ALA A 252 13.26 6.61 -19.00
CA ALA A 252 13.85 5.59 -18.15
C ALA A 252 15.09 4.99 -18.78
N SER A 253 16.16 4.83 -18.00
CA SER A 253 17.40 4.15 -18.41
C SER A 253 17.43 2.74 -17.82
N VAL A 254 17.75 1.76 -18.65
CA VAL A 254 17.83 0.33 -18.30
C VAL A 254 19.17 -0.23 -18.72
N ALA A 255 19.86 -0.91 -17.81
CA ALA A 255 21.10 -1.60 -18.15
C ALA A 255 20.80 -2.99 -18.72
N VAL A 256 21.25 -3.23 -19.96
CA VAL A 256 21.26 -4.53 -20.60
C VAL A 256 22.60 -5.19 -20.38
N LEU A 257 22.58 -6.39 -19.81
CA LEU A 257 23.77 -7.17 -19.51
C LEU A 257 23.76 -8.45 -20.38
N ALA A 258 24.89 -8.74 -21.00
CA ALA A 258 25.11 -10.04 -21.62
C ALA A 258 26.08 -10.85 -20.77
N PHE A 259 25.73 -12.11 -20.49
CA PHE A 259 26.53 -13.02 -19.69
C PHE A 259 27.15 -14.10 -20.59
N GLY A 260 28.34 -14.55 -20.24
CA GLY A 260 28.96 -15.74 -20.82
C GLY A 260 28.47 -17.03 -20.18
N ASP A 261 28.97 -18.15 -20.68
CA ASP A 261 28.60 -19.49 -20.17
C ASP A 261 29.03 -19.71 -18.70
N ASP A 262 29.90 -18.85 -18.16
CA ASP A 262 30.40 -18.87 -16.79
C ASP A 262 29.70 -17.87 -15.85
N ASP A 263 28.52 -17.36 -16.25
CA ASP A 263 27.74 -16.35 -15.55
C ASP A 263 28.48 -15.01 -15.30
N ARG A 264 29.58 -14.76 -16.02
CA ARG A 264 30.27 -13.47 -15.96
C ARG A 264 29.65 -12.48 -16.91
N PRO A 265 29.43 -11.22 -16.47
CA PRO A 265 28.96 -10.18 -17.37
C PRO A 265 30.06 -9.87 -18.40
N LEU A 266 29.79 -10.14 -19.66
CA LEU A 266 30.69 -9.83 -20.77
C LEU A 266 30.50 -8.39 -21.27
N PHE A 267 29.25 -7.93 -21.30
CA PHE A 267 28.90 -6.59 -21.77
C PHE A 267 27.82 -5.98 -20.91
N ARG A 268 27.92 -4.65 -20.82
CA ARG A 268 26.87 -3.81 -20.23
C ARG A 268 26.63 -2.63 -21.17
N GLN A 269 25.39 -2.49 -21.61
CA GLN A 269 24.95 -1.35 -22.42
C GLN A 269 23.72 -0.72 -21.77
N GLU A 270 23.66 0.59 -21.75
CA GLU A 270 22.47 1.31 -21.34
C GLU A 270 21.53 1.52 -22.52
N ALA A 271 20.25 1.17 -22.34
CA ALA A 271 19.17 1.49 -23.24
C ALA A 271 18.28 2.54 -22.57
N VAL A 272 17.92 3.58 -23.31
CA VAL A 272 17.09 4.68 -22.82
C VAL A 272 15.74 4.63 -23.52
N PHE A 273 14.68 4.55 -22.74
CA PHE A 273 13.33 4.81 -23.24
C PHE A 273 13.08 6.31 -23.17
N ALA A 274 12.89 6.97 -24.28
CA ALA A 274 12.44 8.36 -24.25
C ALA A 274 11.03 8.49 -23.67
N ALA A 275 10.69 9.69 -23.21
CA ALA A 275 9.34 9.95 -22.69
C ALA A 275 8.28 9.66 -23.77
N GLY A 276 7.30 8.85 -23.44
CA GLY A 276 6.24 8.44 -24.38
C GLY A 276 6.55 7.19 -25.21
N GLU A 277 7.76 6.63 -25.14
CA GLU A 277 8.13 5.42 -25.89
C GLU A 277 7.89 4.15 -25.08
N THR A 278 7.41 3.11 -25.77
CA THR A 278 7.20 1.76 -25.23
C THR A 278 8.26 0.76 -25.69
N GLU A 279 9.12 1.16 -26.63
CA GLU A 279 10.15 0.31 -27.23
C GLU A 279 11.48 1.09 -27.31
N THR A 280 12.59 0.41 -27.03
CA THR A 280 13.94 0.93 -27.25
C THR A 280 14.88 -0.21 -27.64
N GLN A 281 16.04 0.12 -28.17
CA GLN A 281 17.04 -0.85 -28.62
C GLN A 281 18.39 -0.60 -27.96
N ALA A 282 19.07 -1.70 -27.61
CA ALA A 282 20.46 -1.70 -27.22
C ALA A 282 21.27 -2.52 -28.22
N THR A 283 22.41 -1.97 -28.67
CA THR A 283 23.34 -2.66 -29.55
C THR A 283 24.57 -3.09 -28.75
N LEU A 284 24.75 -4.38 -28.60
CA LEU A 284 25.90 -4.99 -27.94
C LEU A 284 26.92 -5.40 -28.99
N THR A 285 28.07 -4.74 -29.04
CA THR A 285 29.15 -5.07 -29.96
C THR A 285 29.90 -6.27 -29.41
N LEU A 286 29.87 -7.40 -30.14
CA LEU A 286 30.59 -8.60 -29.74
C LEU A 286 32.08 -8.46 -30.07
N PRO A 287 33.00 -8.89 -29.19
CA PRO A 287 34.40 -8.96 -29.52
C PRO A 287 34.58 -10.02 -30.60
N VAL A 288 35.38 -9.70 -31.62
CA VAL A 288 35.78 -10.61 -32.71
C VAL A 288 36.79 -11.61 -32.20
#